data_d0d1f281f08f448959a14b6fd27c1cce
#
_entry.id   d0d1f281f08f448959a14b6fd27c1cce
#
_cell.length_a   1.000
_cell.length_b   1.000
_cell.length_c   1.000
_cell.angle_alpha   90.00
_cell.angle_beta   90.00
_cell.angle_gamma   90.00
#
_symmetry.space_group_name_H-M   'P 1'
#
loop_
_entity.id
_entity.type
_entity.pdbx_description
1 polymer ?
#
loop_
_entity_poly.entity_id
_entity_poly.type
_entity_poly.pdbx_seq_one_letter_code
_entity_poly.pdbx_strand_id
1 'polypeptide(L)'
;MFDYLIVGAGFAGSVLAERLAAGSDKKVLICDKRPHIGGNAYDHYNEAGILVHKYGPHIFHTNARDVFDYLSRFTEWRPYQHRVRASVDGQILPIPINLDTINSLYGLNLTSFEVEDFFKKVAEPCEEIRTSEDVVVSTVGRELYEKFFRNYTRKQWGLDPSELDASVTSRVPTRTNRDDRYFTDTYQSMPLHGYTRMFERMLDHPNIKVLLNCDYREVEKDIPYREMIYTGPVDTYFDYCYGKLPYRSLEFKHETHDQAVFQSAPVVNYPNEQPYTRVTEFKYLTGQEHNRTSIVYEFPQAQGDPYYPVPRKENSAIYAKYKALADRTTGVTFVGRLATYKYYNMDQIVAQALTTYGKIAGMKRIEASLHSNGNGNGNGHKPDSDPLAISELAMTAATR
;
A
#
# COMPACT_ATOMS: atom_id res chain seq x y z
N MET A 1 2.41 19.31 28.44
CA MET A 1 2.09 17.87 28.51
C MET A 1 1.22 17.55 27.29
N PHE A 2 1.52 16.49 26.56
CA PHE A 2 0.70 16.00 25.45
C PHE A 2 -0.34 15.00 25.96
N ASP A 3 -1.48 14.89 25.27
CA ASP A 3 -2.43 13.83 25.54
C ASP A 3 -1.95 12.51 24.92
N TYR A 4 -1.35 12.59 23.72
CA TYR A 4 -0.84 11.41 23.00
C TYR A 4 0.58 11.60 22.50
N LEU A 5 1.41 10.56 22.67
CA LEU A 5 2.64 10.34 21.93
C LEU A 5 2.34 9.30 20.83
N ILE A 6 2.49 9.67 19.56
CA ILE A 6 2.31 8.77 18.42
C ILE A 6 3.66 8.43 17.83
N VAL A 7 3.99 7.15 17.78
CA VAL A 7 5.24 6.62 17.21
C VAL A 7 5.01 6.19 15.79
N GLY A 8 5.58 6.93 14.84
CA GLY A 8 5.47 6.74 13.41
C GLY A 8 4.53 7.74 12.71
N ALA A 9 5.05 8.43 11.69
CA ALA A 9 4.37 9.46 10.89
C ALA A 9 3.84 8.93 9.54
N GLY A 10 3.54 7.62 9.44
CA GLY A 10 2.85 7.02 8.29
C GLY A 10 1.33 7.16 8.37
N PHE A 11 0.57 6.49 7.49
CA PHE A 11 -0.89 6.59 7.46
C PHE A 11 -1.56 6.38 8.81
N ALA A 12 -1.20 5.32 9.55
CA ALA A 12 -1.83 5.02 10.83
C ALA A 12 -1.65 6.16 11.84
N GLY A 13 -0.40 6.62 12.02
CA GLY A 13 -0.10 7.68 12.98
C GLY A 13 -0.66 9.03 12.57
N SER A 14 -0.55 9.40 11.29
CA SER A 14 -1.02 10.71 10.80
C SER A 14 -2.54 10.82 10.85
N VAL A 15 -3.28 9.77 10.47
CA VAL A 15 -4.75 9.74 10.57
C VAL A 15 -5.19 9.87 12.03
N LEU A 16 -4.55 9.14 12.95
CA LEU A 16 -4.89 9.23 14.38
C LEU A 16 -4.54 10.58 14.96
N ALA A 17 -3.40 11.16 14.60
CA ALA A 17 -3.03 12.50 15.04
C ALA A 17 -4.04 13.55 14.62
N GLU A 18 -4.43 13.54 13.34
CA GLU A 18 -5.43 14.46 12.82
C GLU A 18 -6.78 14.27 13.50
N ARG A 19 -7.27 13.03 13.62
CA ARG A 19 -8.54 12.77 14.28
C ARG A 19 -8.55 13.16 15.76
N LEU A 20 -7.50 12.86 16.50
CA LEU A 20 -7.37 13.24 17.90
C LEU A 20 -7.30 14.76 18.08
N ALA A 21 -6.55 15.44 17.23
CA ALA A 21 -6.42 16.89 17.30
C ALA A 21 -7.70 17.59 16.81
N ALA A 22 -8.15 17.37 15.60
CA ALA A 22 -9.28 18.05 14.99
C ALA A 22 -10.64 17.57 15.54
N GLY A 23 -10.77 16.27 15.82
CA GLY A 23 -12.02 15.68 16.30
C GLY A 23 -12.20 15.72 17.81
N SER A 24 -11.14 15.75 18.61
CA SER A 24 -11.22 15.64 20.08
C SER A 24 -10.41 16.69 20.84
N ASP A 25 -9.87 17.69 20.14
CA ASP A 25 -9.07 18.78 20.71
C ASP A 25 -7.87 18.30 21.58
N LYS A 26 -7.28 17.15 21.19
CA LYS A 26 -6.15 16.58 21.91
C LYS A 26 -4.82 17.15 21.43
N LYS A 27 -3.88 17.32 22.35
CA LYS A 27 -2.51 17.69 22.03
C LYS A 27 -1.70 16.43 21.70
N VAL A 28 -1.17 16.37 20.50
CA VAL A 28 -0.49 15.20 19.94
C VAL A 28 0.95 15.52 19.61
N LEU A 29 1.86 14.67 20.06
CA LEU A 29 3.24 14.64 19.59
C LEU A 29 3.42 13.40 18.71
N ILE A 30 3.86 13.59 17.48
CA ILE A 30 4.31 12.51 16.61
C ILE A 30 5.85 12.48 16.64
N CYS A 31 6.44 11.30 16.78
CA CYS A 31 7.86 11.09 16.51
C CYS A 31 8.07 10.01 15.44
N ASP A 32 9.02 10.25 14.54
CA ASP A 32 9.45 9.27 13.54
C ASP A 32 10.97 9.27 13.44
N LYS A 33 11.56 8.08 13.37
CA LYS A 33 13.01 7.90 13.20
C LYS A 33 13.53 8.35 11.84
N ARG A 34 12.63 8.47 10.84
CA ARG A 34 12.94 8.93 9.48
C ARG A 34 12.97 10.46 9.42
N PRO A 35 13.70 11.04 8.44
CA PRO A 35 13.77 12.49 8.22
C PRO A 35 12.53 13.07 7.53
N HIS A 36 11.46 12.32 7.37
CA HIS A 36 10.27 12.73 6.63
C HIS A 36 9.00 12.09 7.21
N ILE A 37 7.86 12.72 6.98
CA ILE A 37 6.52 12.20 7.22
C ILE A 37 6.09 11.24 6.09
N GLY A 38 4.90 10.65 6.19
CA GLY A 38 4.30 9.81 5.15
C GLY A 38 4.71 8.33 5.23
N GLY A 39 5.69 7.98 6.08
CA GLY A 39 6.14 6.60 6.22
C GLY A 39 6.60 6.01 4.87
N ASN A 40 6.09 4.83 4.51
CA ASN A 40 6.44 4.21 3.22
C ASN A 40 5.79 4.89 2.00
N ALA A 41 4.74 5.69 2.20
CA ALA A 41 4.11 6.45 1.11
C ALA A 41 4.80 7.79 0.80
N TYR A 42 5.92 8.07 1.46
CA TYR A 42 6.70 9.29 1.21
C TYR A 42 7.15 9.38 -0.24
N ASP A 43 6.86 10.52 -0.84
CA ASP A 43 7.28 10.92 -2.17
C ASP A 43 7.95 12.30 -2.15
N HIS A 44 8.75 12.57 -3.16
CA HIS A 44 9.49 13.84 -3.28
C HIS A 44 9.88 14.09 -4.72
N TYR A 45 10.13 15.35 -5.05
CA TYR A 45 10.75 15.69 -6.31
C TYR A 45 12.25 15.39 -6.25
N ASN A 46 12.75 14.60 -7.22
CA ASN A 46 14.17 14.33 -7.34
C ASN A 46 14.92 15.52 -7.99
N GLU A 47 16.22 15.40 -8.20
CA GLU A 47 17.06 16.44 -8.79
C GLU A 47 16.64 16.85 -10.21
N ALA A 48 15.94 15.99 -10.93
CA ALA A 48 15.39 16.30 -12.25
C ALA A 48 14.01 16.96 -12.19
N GLY A 49 13.44 17.20 -11.00
CA GLY A 49 12.09 17.75 -10.83
C GLY A 49 10.97 16.74 -11.08
N ILE A 50 11.26 15.45 -11.05
CA ILE A 50 10.27 14.39 -11.23
C ILE A 50 9.81 13.88 -9.85
N LEU A 51 8.50 13.84 -9.64
CA LEU A 51 7.91 13.30 -8.41
C LEU A 51 8.09 11.79 -8.37
N VAL A 52 8.83 11.30 -7.38
CA VAL A 52 9.16 9.87 -7.20
C VAL A 52 8.74 9.38 -5.83
N HIS A 53 8.29 8.13 -5.73
CA HIS A 53 8.00 7.48 -4.45
C HIS A 53 9.29 6.80 -3.95
N LYS A 54 9.77 7.22 -2.77
CA LYS A 54 11.06 6.74 -2.24
C LYS A 54 11.08 5.23 -1.98
N TYR A 55 9.94 4.65 -1.59
CA TYR A 55 9.82 3.26 -1.16
C TYR A 55 8.94 2.44 -2.11
N GLY A 56 9.12 2.64 -3.41
CA GLY A 56 8.36 1.97 -4.46
C GLY A 56 6.94 2.52 -4.66
N PRO A 57 6.20 2.03 -5.66
CA PRO A 57 4.92 2.57 -6.04
C PRO A 57 3.87 2.36 -4.94
N HIS A 58 3.16 3.43 -4.61
CA HIS A 58 2.00 3.43 -3.75
C HIS A 58 0.82 3.92 -4.58
N ILE A 59 -0.17 3.06 -4.80
CA ILE A 59 -1.38 3.34 -5.59
C ILE A 59 -2.58 3.26 -4.66
N PHE A 60 -3.37 4.34 -4.60
CA PHE A 60 -4.56 4.37 -3.76
C PHE A 60 -5.75 3.77 -4.49
N HIS A 61 -6.36 2.77 -3.86
CA HIS A 61 -7.60 2.14 -4.33
C HIS A 61 -8.43 1.70 -3.13
N THR A 62 -9.74 1.78 -3.22
CA THR A 62 -10.66 1.35 -2.15
C THR A 62 -12.09 1.21 -2.65
N ASN A 63 -12.88 0.38 -1.95
CA ASN A 63 -14.35 0.36 -2.04
C ASN A 63 -15.00 1.08 -0.84
N ALA A 64 -14.20 1.50 0.15
CA ALA A 64 -14.68 2.16 1.35
C ALA A 64 -14.84 3.67 1.11
N ARG A 65 -16.08 4.12 0.88
CA ARG A 65 -16.41 5.51 0.63
C ARG A 65 -15.96 6.43 1.79
N ASP A 66 -16.17 6.02 3.02
CA ASP A 66 -15.78 6.79 4.21
C ASP A 66 -14.27 7.03 4.29
N VAL A 67 -13.46 6.09 3.82
CA VAL A 67 -12.00 6.24 3.72
C VAL A 67 -11.61 7.21 2.60
N PHE A 68 -12.24 7.08 1.44
CA PHE A 68 -12.01 7.98 0.30
C PHE A 68 -12.41 9.42 0.66
N ASP A 69 -13.62 9.61 1.18
CA ASP A 69 -14.15 10.92 1.58
C ASP A 69 -13.29 11.57 2.69
N TYR A 70 -12.80 10.77 3.64
CA TYR A 70 -11.90 11.25 4.68
C TYR A 70 -10.58 11.80 4.11
N LEU A 71 -9.91 11.04 3.25
CA LEU A 71 -8.64 11.45 2.64
C LEU A 71 -8.81 12.62 1.65
N SER A 72 -9.97 12.72 0.99
CA SER A 72 -10.31 13.82 0.07
C SER A 72 -10.33 15.20 0.73
N ARG A 73 -10.35 15.26 2.06
CA ARG A 73 -10.21 16.52 2.81
C ARG A 73 -8.79 17.10 2.73
N PHE A 74 -7.79 16.27 2.40
CA PHE A 74 -6.37 16.64 2.43
C PHE A 74 -5.70 16.63 1.06
N THR A 75 -6.39 16.14 0.04
CA THR A 75 -5.86 16.09 -1.32
C THR A 75 -6.95 16.20 -2.36
N GLU A 76 -6.60 16.70 -3.51
CA GLU A 76 -7.33 16.49 -4.75
C GLU A 76 -6.87 15.19 -5.38
N TRP A 77 -7.75 14.52 -6.10
CA TRP A 77 -7.48 13.22 -6.69
C TRP A 77 -7.36 13.30 -8.21
N ARG A 78 -6.32 12.70 -8.74
CA ARG A 78 -6.21 12.36 -10.16
C ARG A 78 -6.74 10.94 -10.36
N PRO A 79 -7.81 10.70 -11.13
CA PRO A 79 -8.26 9.35 -11.46
C PRO A 79 -7.12 8.56 -12.11
N TYR A 80 -6.90 7.34 -11.62
CA TYR A 80 -5.80 6.51 -12.09
C TYR A 80 -6.11 5.03 -11.95
N GLN A 81 -6.18 4.32 -13.07
CA GLN A 81 -6.34 2.87 -13.12
C GLN A 81 -4.99 2.20 -13.33
N HIS A 82 -4.53 1.49 -12.32
CA HIS A 82 -3.23 0.84 -12.37
C HIS A 82 -3.20 -0.34 -13.33
N ARG A 83 -2.17 -0.39 -14.17
CA ARG A 83 -1.88 -1.49 -15.08
C ARG A 83 -0.47 -2.01 -14.84
N VAL A 84 -0.35 -3.33 -14.85
CA VAL A 84 0.92 -4.02 -14.67
C VAL A 84 1.15 -4.92 -15.88
N ARG A 85 2.39 -5.03 -16.30
CA ARG A 85 2.84 -6.02 -17.30
C ARG A 85 3.83 -6.97 -16.64
N ALA A 86 4.04 -8.12 -17.27
CA ALA A 86 5.10 -9.05 -16.91
C ALA A 86 5.98 -9.34 -18.13
N SER A 87 7.29 -9.36 -17.94
CA SER A 87 8.26 -9.83 -18.92
C SER A 87 8.35 -11.34 -18.83
N VAL A 88 7.83 -12.05 -19.82
CA VAL A 88 7.77 -13.51 -19.85
C VAL A 88 8.10 -13.98 -21.26
N ASP A 89 9.07 -14.88 -21.40
CA ASP A 89 9.50 -15.47 -22.69
C ASP A 89 9.81 -14.41 -23.77
N GLY A 90 10.42 -13.29 -23.36
CA GLY A 90 10.77 -12.17 -24.25
C GLY A 90 9.59 -11.26 -24.64
N GLN A 91 8.41 -11.49 -24.11
CA GLN A 91 7.20 -10.70 -24.35
C GLN A 91 6.81 -9.86 -23.13
N ILE A 92 6.18 -8.72 -23.36
CA ILE A 92 5.60 -7.86 -22.30
C ILE A 92 4.08 -8.07 -22.29
N LEU A 93 3.61 -8.84 -21.31
CA LEU A 93 2.25 -9.37 -21.25
C LEU A 93 1.44 -8.74 -20.11
N PRO A 94 0.09 -8.60 -20.26
CA PRO A 94 -0.76 -8.14 -19.17
C PRO A 94 -0.71 -9.05 -17.93
N ILE A 95 -0.73 -8.42 -16.75
CA ILE A 95 -1.01 -9.08 -15.47
C ILE A 95 -1.95 -8.17 -14.65
N PRO A 96 -3.05 -8.70 -14.09
CA PRO A 96 -3.48 -10.11 -13.98
C PRO A 96 -3.60 -10.82 -15.32
N ILE A 97 -3.36 -12.15 -15.30
CA ILE A 97 -3.53 -13.00 -16.48
C ILE A 97 -4.97 -12.84 -17.00
N ASN A 98 -5.10 -12.54 -18.28
CA ASN A 98 -6.36 -12.27 -18.95
C ASN A 98 -6.37 -12.87 -20.37
N LEU A 99 -7.44 -12.61 -21.15
CA LEU A 99 -7.57 -13.09 -22.53
C LEU A 99 -6.39 -12.67 -23.40
N ASP A 100 -5.93 -11.42 -23.29
CA ASP A 100 -4.81 -10.91 -24.09
C ASP A 100 -3.47 -11.55 -23.68
N THR A 101 -3.31 -11.88 -22.39
CA THR A 101 -2.13 -12.62 -21.90
C THR A 101 -2.02 -13.98 -22.59
N ILE A 102 -3.13 -14.74 -22.65
CA ILE A 102 -3.15 -16.08 -23.24
C ILE A 102 -2.96 -16.01 -24.75
N ASN A 103 -3.70 -15.13 -25.43
CA ASN A 103 -3.61 -14.99 -26.87
C ASN A 103 -2.20 -14.57 -27.32
N SER A 104 -1.59 -13.60 -26.62
CA SER A 104 -0.24 -13.14 -26.97
C SER A 104 0.82 -14.21 -26.66
N LEU A 105 0.77 -14.83 -25.46
CA LEU A 105 1.79 -15.80 -25.04
C LEU A 105 1.86 -17.02 -25.98
N TYR A 106 0.71 -17.51 -26.42
CA TYR A 106 0.60 -18.73 -27.20
C TYR A 106 0.34 -18.50 -28.69
N GLY A 107 0.27 -17.25 -29.16
CA GLY A 107 -0.06 -16.93 -30.55
C GLY A 107 -1.47 -17.38 -30.96
N LEU A 108 -2.43 -17.34 -30.03
CA LEU A 108 -3.81 -17.76 -30.22
C LEU A 108 -4.73 -16.58 -30.51
N ASN A 109 -5.96 -16.88 -30.90
CA ASN A 109 -7.02 -15.88 -31.10
C ASN A 109 -8.31 -16.35 -30.45
N LEU A 110 -8.27 -16.69 -29.18
CA LEU A 110 -9.40 -17.16 -28.40
C LEU A 110 -10.36 -16.02 -28.09
N THR A 111 -11.63 -16.36 -28.00
CA THR A 111 -12.70 -15.54 -27.41
C THR A 111 -12.73 -15.70 -25.89
N SER A 112 -13.53 -14.90 -25.20
CA SER A 112 -13.72 -15.00 -23.75
C SER A 112 -14.24 -16.38 -23.30
N PHE A 113 -15.09 -17.02 -24.09
CA PHE A 113 -15.59 -18.38 -23.78
C PHE A 113 -14.50 -19.43 -23.97
N GLU A 114 -13.76 -19.34 -25.06
CA GLU A 114 -12.68 -20.31 -25.35
C GLU A 114 -11.52 -20.20 -24.35
N VAL A 115 -11.19 -19.01 -23.84
CA VAL A 115 -10.17 -18.87 -22.80
C VAL A 115 -10.63 -19.42 -21.45
N GLU A 116 -11.93 -19.38 -21.16
CA GLU A 116 -12.48 -20.05 -19.99
C GLU A 116 -12.30 -21.56 -20.07
N ASP A 117 -12.58 -22.16 -21.24
CA ASP A 117 -12.35 -23.57 -21.47
C ASP A 117 -10.87 -23.94 -21.51
N PHE A 118 -10.01 -23.04 -21.99
CA PHE A 118 -8.55 -23.18 -21.88
C PHE A 118 -8.14 -23.29 -20.42
N PHE A 119 -8.56 -22.38 -19.54
CA PHE A 119 -8.22 -22.45 -18.11
C PHE A 119 -8.74 -23.72 -17.46
N LYS A 120 -9.98 -24.13 -17.71
CA LYS A 120 -10.52 -25.41 -17.20
C LYS A 120 -9.69 -26.63 -17.62
N LYS A 121 -9.14 -26.60 -18.84
CA LYS A 121 -8.33 -27.70 -19.39
C LYS A 121 -6.92 -27.77 -18.79
N VAL A 122 -6.31 -26.61 -18.49
CA VAL A 122 -4.94 -26.55 -17.97
C VAL A 122 -4.86 -26.53 -16.46
N ALA A 123 -5.94 -26.17 -15.77
CA ALA A 123 -6.04 -26.18 -14.31
C ALA A 123 -5.78 -27.58 -13.75
N GLU A 124 -4.99 -27.66 -12.69
CA GLU A 124 -4.75 -28.92 -11.96
C GLU A 124 -5.69 -28.97 -10.75
N PRO A 125 -6.60 -29.94 -10.66
CA PRO A 125 -7.52 -30.06 -9.54
C PRO A 125 -6.76 -30.18 -8.21
N CYS A 126 -7.19 -29.42 -7.20
CA CYS A 126 -6.66 -29.46 -5.85
C CYS A 126 -7.81 -29.75 -4.87
N GLU A 127 -7.70 -30.81 -4.06
CA GLU A 127 -8.75 -31.18 -3.08
C GLU A 127 -8.89 -30.12 -1.99
N GLU A 128 -7.78 -29.51 -1.56
CA GLU A 128 -7.76 -28.48 -0.53
C GLU A 128 -6.70 -27.41 -0.86
N ILE A 129 -7.15 -26.16 -1.00
CA ILE A 129 -6.25 -25.01 -1.24
C ILE A 129 -5.66 -24.58 0.11
N ARG A 130 -4.37 -24.81 0.30
CA ARG A 130 -3.60 -24.46 1.50
C ARG A 130 -2.50 -23.46 1.24
N THR A 131 -1.91 -23.52 0.06
CA THR A 131 -0.70 -22.77 -0.29
C THR A 131 -0.93 -21.79 -1.44
N SER A 132 -0.01 -20.89 -1.59
CA SER A 132 0.05 -19.93 -2.70
C SER A 132 0.19 -20.63 -4.07
N GLU A 133 0.88 -21.78 -4.12
CA GLU A 133 0.97 -22.61 -5.31
C GLU A 133 -0.38 -23.22 -5.66
N ASP A 134 -1.09 -23.82 -4.69
CA ASP A 134 -2.39 -24.45 -4.91
C ASP A 134 -3.40 -23.49 -5.55
N VAL A 135 -3.44 -22.23 -5.08
CA VAL A 135 -4.31 -21.20 -5.63
C VAL A 135 -4.07 -20.99 -7.12
N VAL A 136 -2.81 -20.86 -7.51
CA VAL A 136 -2.47 -20.51 -8.91
C VAL A 136 -2.63 -21.72 -9.82
N VAL A 137 -2.08 -22.86 -9.42
CA VAL A 137 -2.09 -24.08 -10.24
C VAL A 137 -3.51 -24.60 -10.46
N SER A 138 -4.36 -24.51 -9.43
CA SER A 138 -5.79 -24.88 -9.57
C SER A 138 -6.61 -23.93 -10.46
N THR A 139 -6.07 -22.75 -10.78
CA THR A 139 -6.78 -21.73 -11.57
C THR A 139 -6.25 -21.65 -13.00
N VAL A 140 -4.92 -21.58 -13.18
CA VAL A 140 -4.30 -21.32 -14.50
C VAL A 140 -3.36 -22.43 -14.95
N GLY A 141 -3.13 -23.46 -14.13
CA GLY A 141 -2.27 -24.59 -14.43
C GLY A 141 -0.79 -24.34 -14.16
N ARG A 142 -0.01 -25.43 -14.25
CA ARG A 142 1.42 -25.48 -13.89
C ARG A 142 2.29 -24.57 -14.74
N GLU A 143 2.09 -24.56 -16.04
CA GLU A 143 2.92 -23.80 -16.96
C GLU A 143 2.83 -22.28 -16.70
N LEU A 144 1.62 -21.73 -16.58
CA LEU A 144 1.43 -20.30 -16.26
C LEU A 144 1.92 -19.97 -14.85
N TYR A 145 1.74 -20.88 -13.90
CA TYR A 145 2.31 -20.73 -12.56
C TYR A 145 3.85 -20.58 -12.61
N GLU A 146 4.55 -21.45 -13.35
CA GLU A 146 6.00 -21.38 -13.47
C GLU A 146 6.48 -20.12 -14.19
N LYS A 147 5.77 -19.70 -15.24
CA LYS A 147 6.14 -18.52 -16.03
C LYS A 147 5.92 -17.19 -15.30
N PHE A 148 4.83 -17.03 -14.55
CA PHE A 148 4.42 -15.74 -13.99
C PHE A 148 4.59 -15.61 -12.47
N PHE A 149 4.45 -16.71 -11.71
CA PHE A 149 4.27 -16.64 -10.26
C PHE A 149 5.42 -17.23 -9.45
N ARG A 150 5.91 -18.42 -9.80
CA ARG A 150 6.83 -19.19 -8.97
C ARG A 150 8.10 -18.43 -8.62
N ASN A 151 8.86 -18.01 -9.61
CA ASN A 151 10.13 -17.32 -9.38
C ASN A 151 9.95 -15.88 -8.91
N TYR A 152 8.88 -15.19 -9.35
CA TYR A 152 8.51 -13.88 -8.78
C TYR A 152 8.28 -13.98 -7.27
N THR A 153 7.49 -14.97 -6.84
CA THR A 153 7.17 -15.22 -5.44
C THR A 153 8.42 -15.63 -4.65
N ARG A 154 9.28 -16.49 -5.21
CA ARG A 154 10.56 -16.84 -4.60
C ARG A 154 11.45 -15.63 -4.37
N LYS A 155 11.57 -14.73 -5.34
CA LYS A 155 12.32 -13.47 -5.18
C LYS A 155 11.70 -12.60 -4.08
N GLN A 156 10.40 -12.35 -4.18
CA GLN A 156 9.69 -11.46 -3.27
C GLN A 156 9.74 -11.95 -1.82
N TRP A 157 9.50 -13.24 -1.58
CA TRP A 157 9.31 -13.78 -0.24
C TRP A 157 10.54 -14.56 0.29
N GLY A 158 11.46 -14.96 -0.58
CA GLY A 158 12.59 -15.82 -0.23
C GLY A 158 12.18 -17.26 0.08
N LEU A 159 10.96 -17.66 -0.31
CA LEU A 159 10.34 -18.96 -0.05
C LEU A 159 9.64 -19.45 -1.31
N ASP A 160 9.51 -20.77 -1.45
CA ASP A 160 8.70 -21.35 -2.52
C ASP A 160 7.20 -21.04 -2.26
N PRO A 161 6.39 -20.81 -3.30
CA PRO A 161 4.94 -20.61 -3.13
C PRO A 161 4.23 -21.72 -2.37
N SER A 162 4.74 -22.96 -2.42
CA SER A 162 4.22 -24.10 -1.63
C SER A 162 4.45 -23.99 -0.12
N GLU A 163 5.34 -23.07 0.31
CA GLU A 163 5.63 -22.79 1.73
C GLU A 163 4.87 -21.56 2.27
N LEU A 164 4.15 -20.86 1.41
CA LEU A 164 3.43 -19.62 1.72
C LEU A 164 1.93 -19.86 1.80
N ASP A 165 1.28 -19.09 2.66
CA ASP A 165 -0.18 -19.09 2.79
C ASP A 165 -0.88 -18.70 1.48
N ALA A 166 -2.04 -19.31 1.21
CA ALA A 166 -2.86 -19.06 0.02
C ALA A 166 -3.18 -17.58 -0.21
N SER A 167 -3.25 -16.77 0.84
CA SER A 167 -3.56 -15.33 0.78
C SER A 167 -2.53 -14.49 0.01
N VAL A 168 -1.32 -15.02 -0.22
CA VAL A 168 -0.27 -14.30 -0.98
C VAL A 168 -0.66 -14.09 -2.43
N THR A 169 -1.23 -15.09 -3.09
CA THR A 169 -1.57 -15.06 -4.52
C THR A 169 -3.07 -14.95 -4.80
N SER A 170 -3.95 -15.32 -3.84
CA SER A 170 -5.41 -15.30 -4.03
C SER A 170 -6.00 -13.92 -4.38
N ARG A 171 -5.27 -12.84 -4.10
CA ARG A 171 -5.67 -11.46 -4.43
C ARG A 171 -5.36 -11.03 -5.87
N VAL A 172 -4.62 -11.84 -6.64
CA VAL A 172 -4.36 -11.57 -8.05
C VAL A 172 -5.38 -12.34 -8.87
N PRO A 173 -6.39 -11.69 -9.45
CA PRO A 173 -7.45 -12.38 -10.18
C PRO A 173 -6.94 -12.96 -11.49
N THR A 174 -7.61 -13.99 -12.00
CA THR A 174 -7.53 -14.43 -13.39
C THR A 174 -8.80 -13.98 -14.11
N ARG A 175 -8.69 -13.52 -15.34
CA ARG A 175 -9.81 -12.98 -16.11
C ARG A 175 -9.97 -13.65 -17.47
N THR A 176 -11.21 -13.82 -17.88
CA THR A 176 -11.56 -14.39 -19.20
C THR A 176 -11.82 -13.31 -20.26
N ASN A 177 -11.78 -12.04 -19.88
CA ASN A 177 -11.97 -10.88 -20.76
C ASN A 177 -10.66 -10.09 -20.93
N ARG A 178 -10.71 -8.94 -21.61
CA ARG A 178 -9.55 -8.07 -21.89
C ARG A 178 -9.29 -7.01 -20.80
N ASP A 179 -9.98 -7.05 -19.65
CA ASP A 179 -9.74 -6.11 -18.58
C ASP A 179 -8.34 -6.32 -17.97
N ASP A 180 -7.45 -5.37 -18.20
CA ASP A 180 -6.06 -5.39 -17.76
C ASP A 180 -5.79 -4.51 -16.54
N ARG A 181 -6.85 -3.95 -15.92
CA ARG A 181 -6.72 -3.17 -14.68
C ARG A 181 -6.25 -4.07 -13.55
N TYR A 182 -5.27 -3.62 -12.79
CA TYR A 182 -4.77 -4.40 -11.65
C TYR A 182 -5.78 -4.46 -10.50
N PHE A 183 -6.49 -3.36 -10.26
CA PHE A 183 -7.56 -3.26 -9.27
C PHE A 183 -8.92 -3.09 -9.94
N THR A 184 -9.98 -3.49 -9.23
CA THR A 184 -11.38 -3.33 -9.66
C THR A 184 -12.20 -2.49 -8.68
N ASP A 185 -11.55 -1.88 -7.71
CA ASP A 185 -12.19 -1.03 -6.69
C ASP A 185 -12.87 0.18 -7.32
N THR A 186 -13.91 0.66 -6.65
CA THR A 186 -14.72 1.81 -7.10
C THR A 186 -13.88 3.09 -7.16
N TYR A 187 -13.05 3.32 -6.15
CA TYR A 187 -12.18 4.49 -6.08
C TYR A 187 -10.75 4.07 -6.37
N GLN A 188 -10.19 4.56 -7.46
CA GLN A 188 -8.82 4.31 -7.89
C GLN A 188 -8.20 5.64 -8.32
N SER A 189 -7.25 6.16 -7.56
CA SER A 189 -6.72 7.50 -7.78
C SER A 189 -5.33 7.67 -7.21
N MET A 190 -4.65 8.72 -7.66
CA MET A 190 -3.40 9.20 -7.08
C MET A 190 -3.62 10.59 -6.51
N PRO A 191 -3.01 10.95 -5.36
CA PRO A 191 -3.01 12.33 -4.89
C PRO A 191 -2.42 13.26 -5.97
N LEU A 192 -3.17 14.31 -6.35
CA LEU A 192 -2.77 15.20 -7.46
C LEU A 192 -1.39 15.85 -7.23
N HIS A 193 -1.06 16.15 -5.98
CA HIS A 193 0.19 16.81 -5.60
C HIS A 193 1.13 15.90 -4.79
N GLY A 194 0.91 14.58 -4.88
CA GLY A 194 1.68 13.56 -4.15
C GLY A 194 1.19 13.30 -2.73
N TYR A 195 1.67 12.20 -2.17
CA TYR A 195 1.32 11.76 -0.82
C TYR A 195 1.90 12.67 0.27
N THR A 196 3.13 13.10 0.13
CA THR A 196 3.77 13.96 1.12
C THR A 196 2.98 15.24 1.32
N ARG A 197 2.50 15.87 0.24
CA ARG A 197 1.64 17.05 0.34
C ARG A 197 0.31 16.77 1.04
N MET A 198 -0.29 15.60 0.82
CA MET A 198 -1.48 15.17 1.54
C MET A 198 -1.20 15.02 3.05
N PHE A 199 -0.08 14.42 3.44
CA PHE A 199 0.33 14.30 4.84
C PHE A 199 0.63 15.65 5.47
N GLU A 200 1.29 16.58 4.78
CA GLU A 200 1.51 17.95 5.25
C GLU A 200 0.19 18.62 5.62
N ARG A 201 -0.81 18.56 4.72
CA ARG A 201 -2.15 19.11 4.98
C ARG A 201 -2.87 18.42 6.14
N MET A 202 -2.71 17.09 6.26
CA MET A 202 -3.31 16.32 7.35
C MET A 202 -2.72 16.68 8.71
N LEU A 203 -1.44 16.96 8.78
CA LEU A 203 -0.72 17.28 10.01
C LEU A 203 -0.66 18.78 10.33
N ASP A 204 -1.18 19.63 9.45
CA ASP A 204 -1.25 21.08 9.66
C ASP A 204 -2.37 21.45 10.66
N HIS A 205 -2.08 21.25 11.93
CA HIS A 205 -2.98 21.57 13.04
C HIS A 205 -2.21 22.07 14.26
N PRO A 206 -2.67 23.13 14.96
CA PRO A 206 -1.94 23.74 16.09
C PRO A 206 -1.67 22.77 17.23
N ASN A 207 -2.53 21.77 17.42
CA ASN A 207 -2.40 20.76 18.46
C ASN A 207 -1.47 19.58 18.06
N ILE A 208 -0.96 19.56 16.84
CA ILE A 208 -0.02 18.51 16.37
C ILE A 208 1.39 19.08 16.34
N LYS A 209 2.33 18.35 16.95
CA LYS A 209 3.77 18.59 16.83
C LYS A 209 4.43 17.35 16.26
N VAL A 210 5.40 17.55 15.37
CA VAL A 210 6.10 16.45 14.69
C VAL A 210 7.59 16.57 14.96
N LEU A 211 8.18 15.49 15.46
CA LEU A 211 9.63 15.31 15.63
C LEU A 211 10.09 14.24 14.64
N LEU A 212 10.97 14.62 13.74
CA LEU A 212 11.61 13.71 12.76
C LEU A 212 13.07 13.43 13.17
N ASN A 213 13.69 12.40 12.58
CA ASN A 213 15.02 11.92 12.97
C ASN A 213 15.12 11.59 14.47
N CYS A 214 14.05 11.07 15.07
CA CYS A 214 13.95 10.88 16.50
C CYS A 214 13.34 9.50 16.82
N ASP A 215 14.07 8.65 17.53
CA ASP A 215 13.49 7.44 18.10
C ASP A 215 12.63 7.81 19.32
N TYR A 216 11.45 7.20 19.43
CA TYR A 216 10.53 7.50 20.53
C TYR A 216 11.16 7.25 21.91
N ARG A 217 12.09 6.32 22.02
CA ARG A 217 12.82 5.99 23.27
C ARG A 217 13.73 7.12 23.76
N GLU A 218 14.10 8.04 22.85
CA GLU A 218 14.88 9.22 23.20
C GLU A 218 14.02 10.29 23.89
N VAL A 219 12.74 10.35 23.51
CA VAL A 219 11.83 11.42 23.98
C VAL A 219 10.81 10.96 25.01
N GLU A 220 10.48 9.67 25.07
CA GLU A 220 9.42 9.17 25.96
C GLU A 220 9.66 9.46 27.45
N LYS A 221 10.93 9.60 27.86
CA LYS A 221 11.33 9.88 29.26
C LYS A 221 11.30 11.37 29.59
N ASP A 222 11.53 12.22 28.59
CA ASP A 222 11.74 13.66 28.80
C ASP A 222 10.49 14.47 28.46
N ILE A 223 9.61 13.94 27.61
CA ILE A 223 8.39 14.63 27.16
C ILE A 223 7.15 13.98 27.79
N PRO A 224 6.47 14.67 28.72
CA PRO A 224 5.30 14.10 29.38
C PRO A 224 4.11 13.97 28.45
N TYR A 225 3.54 12.75 28.38
CA TYR A 225 2.32 12.39 27.65
C TYR A 225 1.43 11.48 28.53
N ARG A 226 0.16 11.28 28.14
CA ARG A 226 -0.78 10.43 28.87
C ARG A 226 -0.87 9.02 28.30
N GLU A 227 -1.00 8.90 26.98
CA GLU A 227 -1.14 7.63 26.27
C GLU A 227 -0.24 7.57 25.05
N MET A 228 0.16 6.38 24.65
CA MET A 228 0.98 6.14 23.47
C MET A 228 0.16 5.43 22.38
N ILE A 229 0.38 5.82 21.13
CA ILE A 229 -0.05 5.08 19.95
C ILE A 229 1.21 4.62 19.22
N TYR A 230 1.41 3.30 19.16
CA TYR A 230 2.60 2.71 18.57
C TYR A 230 2.29 2.06 17.22
N THR A 231 2.98 2.51 16.16
CA THR A 231 2.78 1.99 14.80
C THR A 231 3.99 1.22 14.24
N GLY A 232 5.07 1.12 15.00
CA GLY A 232 6.27 0.37 14.66
C GLY A 232 6.11 -1.15 14.79
N PRO A 233 7.18 -1.94 14.53
CA PRO A 233 7.14 -3.39 14.70
C PRO A 233 6.87 -3.76 16.16
N VAL A 234 5.89 -4.61 16.39
CA VAL A 234 5.47 -4.98 17.75
C VAL A 234 6.56 -5.73 18.53
N ASP A 235 7.33 -6.55 17.86
CA ASP A 235 8.48 -7.27 18.46
C ASP A 235 9.58 -6.32 18.93
N THR A 236 9.82 -5.23 18.21
CA THR A 236 10.77 -4.18 18.60
C THR A 236 10.31 -3.46 19.87
N TYR A 237 9.00 -3.22 20.03
CA TYR A 237 8.47 -2.61 21.24
C TYR A 237 8.77 -3.44 22.49
N PHE A 238 8.64 -4.77 22.38
CA PHE A 238 8.89 -5.71 23.45
C PHE A 238 10.32 -6.30 23.46
N ASP A 239 11.29 -5.60 22.88
CA ASP A 239 12.72 -5.96 22.87
C ASP A 239 12.98 -7.41 22.41
N TYR A 240 12.17 -7.87 21.44
CA TYR A 240 12.28 -9.21 20.83
C TYR A 240 12.15 -10.37 21.83
N CYS A 241 11.42 -10.23 22.93
CA CYS A 241 11.33 -11.22 24.03
C CYS A 241 10.82 -12.61 23.58
N TYR A 242 10.13 -12.70 22.46
CA TYR A 242 9.74 -13.98 21.81
C TYR A 242 10.48 -14.23 20.49
N GLY A 243 11.59 -13.52 20.24
CA GLY A 243 12.34 -13.55 18.99
C GLY A 243 11.81 -12.57 17.95
N LYS A 244 12.61 -12.31 16.90
CA LYS A 244 12.26 -11.40 15.82
C LYS A 244 11.12 -11.98 14.98
N LEU A 245 10.12 -11.16 14.68
CA LEU A 245 9.13 -11.48 13.67
C LEU A 245 9.74 -11.38 12.27
N PRO A 246 9.57 -12.39 11.40
CA PRO A 246 10.13 -12.35 10.06
C PRO A 246 9.41 -11.32 9.18
N TYR A 247 10.19 -10.42 8.58
CA TYR A 247 9.75 -9.48 7.56
C TYR A 247 10.58 -9.65 6.29
N ARG A 248 10.01 -9.26 5.16
CA ARG A 248 10.79 -9.00 3.94
C ARG A 248 11.11 -7.52 3.87
N SER A 249 12.30 -7.24 3.39
CA SER A 249 12.79 -5.92 3.08
C SER A 249 12.91 -5.71 1.57
N LEU A 250 13.11 -4.48 1.14
CA LEU A 250 13.33 -4.08 -0.24
C LEU A 250 14.48 -3.09 -0.31
N GLU A 251 15.35 -3.27 -1.30
CA GLU A 251 16.25 -2.23 -1.78
C GLU A 251 15.65 -1.57 -3.01
N PHE A 252 15.67 -0.24 -3.05
CA PHE A 252 15.14 0.56 -4.15
C PHE A 252 16.29 1.26 -4.87
N LYS A 253 16.49 0.94 -6.15
CA LYS A 253 17.48 1.63 -6.99
C LYS A 253 16.78 2.55 -7.96
N HIS A 254 16.89 3.86 -7.71
CA HIS A 254 16.29 4.89 -8.53
C HIS A 254 17.25 5.31 -9.64
N GLU A 255 16.73 5.47 -10.84
CA GLU A 255 17.46 5.99 -12.00
C GLU A 255 16.62 7.03 -12.72
N THR A 256 17.31 8.01 -13.34
CA THR A 256 16.69 9.02 -14.20
C THR A 256 17.30 8.96 -15.59
N HIS A 257 16.47 8.91 -16.60
CA HIS A 257 16.87 8.74 -18.01
C HIS A 257 16.52 9.98 -18.84
N ASP A 258 17.38 10.34 -19.78
CA ASP A 258 17.20 11.45 -20.73
C ASP A 258 16.29 11.01 -21.90
N GLN A 259 15.12 10.52 -21.57
CA GLN A 259 14.06 10.13 -22.51
C GLN A 259 12.68 10.30 -21.87
N ALA A 260 11.67 10.57 -22.69
CA ALA A 260 10.34 10.85 -22.19
C ALA A 260 9.65 9.63 -21.57
N VAL A 261 9.92 8.44 -22.07
CA VAL A 261 9.32 7.17 -21.62
C VAL A 261 10.39 6.09 -21.60
N PHE A 262 10.44 5.29 -20.54
CA PHE A 262 11.36 4.16 -20.38
C PHE A 262 10.73 2.83 -20.77
N GLN A 263 9.48 2.62 -20.39
CA GLN A 263 8.78 1.35 -20.59
C GLN A 263 7.31 1.57 -21.02
N SER A 264 6.67 0.54 -21.53
CA SER A 264 5.31 0.62 -22.11
C SER A 264 4.17 0.60 -21.06
N ALA A 265 4.47 0.49 -19.77
CA ALA A 265 3.49 0.41 -18.70
C ALA A 265 4.02 1.02 -17.40
N PRO A 266 3.15 1.43 -16.47
CA PRO A 266 3.56 1.97 -15.18
C PRO A 266 4.47 1.04 -14.39
N VAL A 267 4.18 -0.25 -14.41
CA VAL A 267 4.96 -1.29 -13.73
C VAL A 267 5.15 -2.47 -14.67
N VAL A 268 6.38 -2.94 -14.77
CA VAL A 268 6.74 -4.20 -15.44
C VAL A 268 7.35 -5.14 -14.41
N ASN A 269 6.73 -6.29 -14.22
CA ASN A 269 7.24 -7.38 -13.38
C ASN A 269 8.22 -8.25 -14.18
N TYR A 270 9.28 -8.69 -13.54
CA TYR A 270 10.30 -9.59 -14.09
C TYR A 270 10.32 -10.89 -13.26
N PRO A 271 9.47 -11.86 -13.57
CA PRO A 271 9.42 -13.11 -12.80
C PRO A 271 10.74 -13.89 -12.83
N ASN A 272 11.39 -13.98 -13.97
CA ASN A 272 12.44 -14.99 -14.21
C ASN A 272 13.86 -14.41 -14.32
N GLU A 273 14.21 -13.72 -15.39
CA GLU A 273 15.59 -13.47 -15.83
C GLU A 273 16.36 -12.46 -14.97
N GLN A 274 15.66 -11.52 -14.34
CA GLN A 274 16.27 -10.40 -13.64
C GLN A 274 16.38 -10.62 -12.13
N PRO A 275 17.37 -10.04 -11.43
CA PRO A 275 17.48 -10.15 -9.97
C PRO A 275 16.44 -9.31 -9.21
N TYR A 276 15.90 -8.27 -9.84
CA TYR A 276 14.80 -7.48 -9.30
C TYR A 276 13.43 -8.09 -9.64
N THR A 277 12.42 -7.73 -8.86
CA THR A 277 11.06 -8.22 -9.10
C THR A 277 10.29 -7.37 -10.08
N ARG A 278 10.51 -6.03 -10.07
CA ARG A 278 9.78 -5.11 -10.94
C ARG A 278 10.52 -3.79 -11.16
N VAL A 279 10.11 -3.11 -12.21
CA VAL A 279 10.50 -1.74 -12.53
C VAL A 279 9.26 -0.88 -12.57
N THR A 280 9.28 0.24 -11.87
CA THR A 280 8.19 1.24 -11.87
C THR A 280 8.67 2.53 -12.54
N GLU A 281 7.88 3.07 -13.45
CA GLU A 281 8.09 4.39 -14.05
C GLU A 281 7.09 5.39 -13.47
N PHE A 282 7.59 6.40 -12.77
CA PHE A 282 6.75 7.24 -11.90
C PHE A 282 5.81 8.19 -12.65
N LYS A 283 6.18 8.70 -13.82
CA LYS A 283 5.33 9.64 -14.57
C LYS A 283 3.95 9.07 -14.94
N TYR A 284 3.86 7.75 -15.15
CA TYR A 284 2.55 7.10 -15.31
C TYR A 284 1.67 7.25 -14.07
N LEU A 285 2.27 7.12 -12.88
CA LEU A 285 1.55 7.21 -11.62
C LEU A 285 1.14 8.64 -11.30
N THR A 286 2.08 9.58 -11.47
CA THR A 286 1.90 10.98 -11.09
C THR A 286 1.16 11.81 -12.14
N GLY A 287 1.16 11.36 -13.41
CA GLY A 287 0.62 12.11 -14.55
C GLY A 287 1.48 13.32 -14.93
N GLN A 288 2.70 13.41 -14.44
CA GLN A 288 3.60 14.52 -14.72
C GLN A 288 4.11 14.45 -16.15
N GLU A 289 4.03 15.55 -16.88
CA GLU A 289 4.67 15.73 -18.18
C GLU A 289 6.09 16.22 -17.99
N HIS A 290 7.06 15.52 -18.57
CA HIS A 290 8.49 15.86 -18.48
C HIS A 290 9.26 15.17 -19.63
N ASN A 291 10.30 15.81 -20.16
CA ASN A 291 11.15 15.27 -21.23
C ASN A 291 12.12 14.16 -20.75
N ARG A 292 12.34 14.06 -19.44
CA ARG A 292 13.07 12.97 -18.77
C ARG A 292 12.09 12.07 -18.02
N THR A 293 12.52 10.86 -17.67
CA THR A 293 11.74 9.96 -16.84
C THR A 293 12.57 9.38 -15.71
N SER A 294 11.90 9.04 -14.59
CA SER A 294 12.52 8.37 -13.45
C SER A 294 11.84 7.06 -13.20
N ILE A 295 12.65 6.05 -12.93
CA ILE A 295 12.24 4.69 -12.63
C ILE A 295 12.82 4.23 -11.30
N VAL A 296 12.26 3.15 -10.75
CA VAL A 296 12.82 2.42 -9.62
C VAL A 296 12.82 0.93 -9.86
N TYR A 297 13.95 0.29 -9.61
CA TYR A 297 14.09 -1.16 -9.52
C TYR A 297 13.87 -1.61 -8.09
N GLU A 298 13.12 -2.69 -7.88
CA GLU A 298 12.87 -3.27 -6.56
C GLU A 298 13.59 -4.61 -6.39
N PHE A 299 14.51 -4.65 -5.42
CA PHE A 299 15.27 -5.83 -5.05
C PHE A 299 14.81 -6.34 -3.69
N PRO A 300 14.10 -7.48 -3.61
CA PRO A 300 13.68 -8.05 -2.34
C PRO A 300 14.87 -8.58 -1.55
N GLN A 301 14.85 -8.29 -0.25
CA GLN A 301 15.93 -8.68 0.67
C GLN A 301 15.38 -9.36 1.93
N ALA A 302 16.21 -10.21 2.55
CA ALA A 302 15.89 -10.86 3.81
C ALA A 302 16.09 -9.95 5.03
N GLN A 303 16.94 -8.93 4.91
CA GLN A 303 17.32 -8.02 5.99
C GLN A 303 17.12 -6.58 5.55
N GLY A 304 16.91 -5.68 6.50
CA GLY A 304 16.68 -4.26 6.28
C GLY A 304 15.42 -3.78 6.97
N ASP A 305 14.89 -2.64 6.51
CA ASP A 305 13.63 -2.10 7.01
C ASP A 305 12.46 -3.08 6.76
N PRO A 306 11.55 -3.24 7.72
CA PRO A 306 10.42 -4.15 7.58
C PRO A 306 9.34 -3.58 6.66
N TYR A 307 9.15 -4.20 5.48
CA TYR A 307 8.09 -3.81 4.55
C TYR A 307 6.90 -4.76 4.59
N TYR A 308 7.16 -6.08 4.57
CA TYR A 308 6.10 -7.08 4.47
C TYR A 308 6.25 -8.16 5.54
N PRO A 309 5.27 -8.35 6.44
CA PRO A 309 5.18 -9.52 7.30
C PRO A 309 5.16 -10.78 6.45
N VAL A 310 5.96 -11.79 6.78
CA VAL A 310 6.00 -13.06 6.04
C VAL A 310 4.82 -13.94 6.48
N PRO A 311 3.84 -14.23 5.59
CA PRO A 311 2.61 -14.93 5.96
C PRO A 311 2.84 -16.45 6.02
N ARG A 312 3.19 -16.93 7.22
CA ARG A 312 3.35 -18.35 7.56
C ARG A 312 2.69 -18.65 8.90
N LYS A 313 2.22 -19.88 9.09
CA LYS A 313 1.57 -20.32 10.34
C LYS A 313 2.49 -20.15 11.57
N GLU A 314 3.78 -20.47 11.42
CA GLU A 314 4.77 -20.34 12.49
C GLU A 314 4.93 -18.88 12.93
N ASN A 315 4.96 -17.96 11.97
CA ASN A 315 5.08 -16.53 12.24
C ASN A 315 3.83 -15.98 12.94
N SER A 316 2.65 -16.46 12.54
CA SER A 316 1.39 -16.14 13.19
C SER A 316 1.35 -16.61 14.64
N ALA A 317 1.97 -17.76 14.96
CA ALA A 317 2.08 -18.26 16.33
C ALA A 317 3.02 -17.39 17.20
N ILE A 318 4.13 -16.89 16.62
CA ILE A 318 5.02 -15.92 17.31
C ILE A 318 4.28 -14.60 17.54
N TYR A 319 3.61 -14.10 16.51
CA TYR A 319 2.83 -12.86 16.62
C TYR A 319 1.70 -12.98 17.68
N ALA A 320 1.04 -14.12 17.80
CA ALA A 320 0.00 -14.32 18.82
C ALA A 320 0.53 -14.11 20.25
N LYS A 321 1.80 -14.45 20.53
CA LYS A 321 2.44 -14.18 21.83
C LYS A 321 2.64 -12.67 22.05
N TYR A 322 3.12 -11.95 21.02
CA TYR A 322 3.26 -10.49 21.09
C TYR A 322 1.91 -9.79 21.19
N LYS A 323 0.90 -10.26 20.47
CA LYS A 323 -0.45 -9.74 20.59
C LYS A 323 -1.01 -9.88 22.01
N ALA A 324 -0.79 -11.03 22.67
CA ALA A 324 -1.21 -11.22 24.05
C ALA A 324 -0.48 -10.29 25.05
N LEU A 325 0.76 -9.86 24.77
CA LEU A 325 1.44 -8.82 25.53
C LEU A 325 0.83 -7.45 25.22
N ALA A 326 0.66 -7.11 23.96
CA ALA A 326 0.09 -5.84 23.52
C ALA A 326 -1.33 -5.62 24.10
N ASP A 327 -2.17 -6.65 24.11
CA ASP A 327 -3.53 -6.59 24.66
C ASP A 327 -3.56 -6.35 26.19
N ARG A 328 -2.46 -6.64 26.90
CA ARG A 328 -2.31 -6.42 28.36
C ARG A 328 -1.55 -5.15 28.71
N THR A 329 -0.91 -4.52 27.74
CA THR A 329 -0.14 -3.29 27.95
C THR A 329 -1.10 -2.12 28.09
N THR A 330 -1.14 -1.51 29.28
CA THR A 330 -1.98 -0.35 29.57
C THR A 330 -1.31 0.94 29.07
N GLY A 331 -2.13 1.91 28.62
CA GLY A 331 -1.62 3.21 28.17
C GLY A 331 -0.96 3.19 26.76
N VAL A 332 -0.99 2.05 26.06
CA VAL A 332 -0.43 1.93 24.69
C VAL A 332 -1.43 1.27 23.75
N THR A 333 -1.67 1.91 22.62
CA THR A 333 -2.48 1.37 21.53
C THR A 333 -1.58 0.96 20.36
N PHE A 334 -1.62 -0.32 19.99
CA PHE A 334 -0.87 -0.86 18.84
C PHE A 334 -1.74 -0.83 17.59
N VAL A 335 -1.29 -0.14 16.53
CA VAL A 335 -2.05 0.05 15.30
C VAL A 335 -1.14 0.15 14.07
N GLY A 336 -1.63 -0.24 12.92
CA GLY A 336 -0.89 -0.21 11.67
C GLY A 336 -0.26 -1.56 11.28
N ARG A 337 0.33 -1.61 10.10
CA ARG A 337 0.84 -2.83 9.47
C ARG A 337 1.85 -3.59 10.34
N LEU A 338 2.82 -2.87 10.89
CA LEU A 338 3.93 -3.48 11.64
C LEU A 338 3.51 -3.85 13.06
N ALA A 339 2.75 -2.99 13.73
CA ALA A 339 2.27 -3.25 15.08
C ALA A 339 1.23 -4.38 15.16
N THR A 340 0.51 -4.65 14.07
CA THR A 340 -0.48 -5.73 14.00
C THR A 340 -0.03 -6.92 13.14
N TYR A 341 1.22 -6.90 12.65
CA TYR A 341 1.83 -7.96 11.82
C TYR A 341 0.92 -8.45 10.70
N LYS A 342 0.29 -7.51 9.95
CA LYS A 342 -0.62 -7.81 8.85
C LYS A 342 -0.24 -7.07 7.58
N TYR A 343 -0.44 -7.73 6.45
CA TYR A 343 -0.25 -7.13 5.14
C TYR A 343 -1.50 -6.33 4.76
N TYR A 344 -1.50 -5.04 5.08
CA TYR A 344 -2.58 -4.12 4.75
C TYR A 344 -2.25 -3.25 3.53
N ASN A 345 -3.27 -2.96 2.73
CA ASN A 345 -3.27 -1.85 1.78
C ASN A 345 -3.45 -0.51 2.52
N MET A 346 -3.19 0.61 1.83
CA MET A 346 -3.26 1.95 2.43
C MET A 346 -4.65 2.26 2.99
N ASP A 347 -5.70 1.95 2.24
CA ASP A 347 -7.10 2.15 2.64
C ASP A 347 -7.46 1.37 3.91
N GLN A 348 -6.98 0.14 4.03
CA GLN A 348 -7.18 -0.70 5.21
C GLN A 348 -6.48 -0.12 6.45
N ILE A 349 -5.30 0.48 6.28
CA ILE A 349 -4.61 1.19 7.37
C ILE A 349 -5.41 2.42 7.81
N VAL A 350 -5.90 3.21 6.86
CA VAL A 350 -6.76 4.37 7.15
C VAL A 350 -8.04 3.93 7.87
N ALA A 351 -8.71 2.89 7.37
CA ALA A 351 -9.90 2.34 8.00
C ALA A 351 -9.64 1.83 9.42
N GLN A 352 -8.49 1.18 9.66
CA GLN A 352 -8.07 0.75 10.99
C GLN A 352 -7.85 1.93 11.92
N ALA A 353 -7.17 2.98 11.47
CA ALA A 353 -6.92 4.19 12.26
C ALA A 353 -8.23 4.92 12.61
N LEU A 354 -9.15 5.08 11.65
CA LEU A 354 -10.48 5.66 11.89
C LEU A 354 -11.30 4.82 12.88
N THR A 355 -11.23 3.48 12.77
CA THR A 355 -11.89 2.58 13.72
C THR A 355 -11.29 2.70 15.11
N THR A 356 -9.96 2.85 15.21
CA THR A 356 -9.25 3.04 16.49
C THR A 356 -9.64 4.37 17.13
N TYR A 357 -9.66 5.46 16.36
CA TYR A 357 -10.15 6.73 16.84
C TYR A 357 -11.63 6.66 17.29
N GLY A 358 -12.48 5.99 16.51
CA GLY A 358 -13.89 5.78 16.90
C GLY A 358 -14.02 5.07 18.26
N LYS A 359 -13.20 4.07 18.54
CA LYS A 359 -13.17 3.40 19.86
C LYS A 359 -12.75 4.35 20.98
N ILE A 360 -11.72 5.19 20.75
CA ILE A 360 -11.25 6.18 21.72
C ILE A 360 -12.33 7.23 21.99
N ALA A 361 -13.06 7.67 20.96
CA ALA A 361 -14.09 8.72 21.04
C ALA A 361 -15.50 8.18 21.30
N GLY A 362 -15.71 6.87 21.42
CA GLY A 362 -17.00 6.25 21.68
C GLY A 362 -17.98 6.31 20.52
N MET A 363 -17.50 6.28 19.29
CA MET A 363 -18.33 6.40 18.07
C MET A 363 -17.98 5.36 17.00
N LYS A 364 -18.83 5.18 15.97
CA LYS A 364 -18.57 4.30 14.83
C LYS A 364 -17.55 4.91 13.86
N ARG A 365 -16.89 4.07 13.05
CA ARG A 365 -15.87 4.51 12.07
C ARG A 365 -16.39 5.59 11.10
N ILE A 366 -17.60 5.46 10.58
CA ILE A 366 -18.18 6.42 9.64
C ILE A 366 -18.37 7.79 10.34
N GLU A 367 -18.85 7.80 11.56
CA GLU A 367 -18.97 9.02 12.36
C GLU A 367 -17.58 9.60 12.67
N ALA A 368 -16.62 8.73 13.00
CA ALA A 368 -15.23 9.09 13.27
C ALA A 368 -14.54 9.77 12.08
N SER A 369 -14.86 9.37 10.85
CA SER A 369 -14.30 9.99 9.64
C SER A 369 -14.77 11.43 9.42
N LEU A 370 -15.97 11.77 9.89
CA LEU A 370 -16.62 13.07 9.71
C LEU A 370 -16.54 13.97 10.95
N HIS A 371 -16.17 13.40 12.11
CA HIS A 371 -16.24 14.11 13.40
C HIS A 371 -15.33 15.35 13.41
N SER A 372 -15.91 16.51 13.77
CA SER A 372 -15.20 17.75 14.01
C SER A 372 -15.71 18.39 15.28
N ASN A 373 -14.82 18.86 16.15
CA ASN A 373 -15.23 19.70 17.27
C ASN A 373 -15.67 21.06 16.74
N GLY A 374 -16.90 21.48 17.06
CA GLY A 374 -17.51 22.71 16.61
C GLY A 374 -16.80 24.03 16.99
N ASN A 375 -15.60 23.98 17.58
CA ASN A 375 -14.80 25.13 18.02
C ASN A 375 -13.59 25.44 17.12
N GLY A 376 -13.45 24.79 15.99
CA GLY A 376 -12.37 25.08 15.04
C GLY A 376 -12.80 26.17 14.06
N ASN A 377 -12.18 27.35 14.11
CA ASN A 377 -12.10 28.25 12.96
C ASN A 377 -11.37 27.50 11.84
N GLY A 378 -12.10 26.60 11.21
CA GLY A 378 -11.61 25.86 10.06
C GLY A 378 -11.60 26.79 8.85
N ASN A 379 -10.43 27.21 8.42
CA ASN A 379 -10.20 27.52 7.02
C ASN A 379 -10.36 26.20 6.23
N GLY A 380 -11.59 25.68 6.23
CA GLY A 380 -11.98 24.61 5.34
C GLY A 380 -12.08 25.20 3.94
N HIS A 381 -11.08 24.95 3.13
CA HIS A 381 -11.25 24.99 1.69
C HIS A 381 -12.38 24.00 1.39
N LYS A 382 -13.59 24.48 1.20
CA LYS A 382 -14.65 23.70 0.56
C LYS A 382 -14.17 23.45 -0.86
N PRO A 383 -14.12 22.21 -1.33
CA PRO A 383 -14.04 21.98 -2.76
C PRO A 383 -15.39 22.45 -3.33
N ASP A 384 -15.40 23.56 -4.03
CA ASP A 384 -16.46 23.91 -4.97
C ASP A 384 -16.32 22.94 -6.15
N SER A 385 -16.98 21.79 -6.08
CA SER A 385 -17.34 21.03 -7.26
C SER A 385 -18.31 19.91 -6.90
N ASP A 386 -19.44 19.95 -7.53
CA ASP A 386 -20.46 18.91 -7.66
C ASP A 386 -19.80 17.58 -8.12
N PRO A 387 -20.01 16.43 -7.44
CA PRO A 387 -19.47 15.13 -7.86
C PRO A 387 -19.88 14.72 -9.29
N LEU A 388 -20.90 15.33 -9.86
CA LEU A 388 -21.36 15.07 -11.23
C LEU A 388 -20.48 15.74 -12.32
N ALA A 389 -19.73 16.80 -11.99
CA ALA A 389 -18.85 17.47 -12.95
C ALA A 389 -17.60 16.63 -13.33
N ILE A 390 -17.20 15.68 -12.48
CA ILE A 390 -16.05 14.80 -12.75
C ILE A 390 -16.40 13.73 -13.81
N SER A 391 -17.68 13.36 -13.94
CA SER A 391 -18.12 12.37 -14.93
C SER A 391 -18.16 12.93 -16.38
N GLU A 392 -18.39 14.24 -16.55
CA GLU A 392 -18.43 14.85 -17.88
C GLU A 392 -17.05 15.15 -18.46
N LEU A 393 -16.06 15.46 -17.62
CA LEU A 393 -14.67 15.66 -18.09
C LEU A 393 -13.98 14.34 -18.53
N ALA A 394 -14.37 13.21 -17.92
CA ALA A 394 -13.87 11.91 -18.34
C ALA A 394 -14.46 11.42 -19.67
N MET A 395 -15.66 11.85 -20.03
CA MET A 395 -16.27 11.48 -21.30
C MET A 395 -15.76 12.29 -22.50
N THR A 396 -15.25 13.51 -22.29
CA THR A 396 -14.71 14.35 -23.39
C THR A 396 -13.28 14.01 -23.78
N ALA A 397 -12.53 13.30 -22.94
CA ALA A 397 -11.17 12.85 -23.26
C ALA A 397 -11.12 11.52 -24.03
N ALA A 398 -12.23 10.79 -24.15
CA ALA A 398 -12.31 9.52 -24.88
C ALA A 398 -12.73 9.66 -26.35
N THR A 399 -12.93 10.88 -26.85
CA THR A 399 -13.40 11.17 -28.24
C THR A 399 -12.48 12.12 -29.00
N ARG A 400 -11.20 12.17 -28.65
CA ARG A 400 -10.17 12.81 -29.53
C ARG A 400 -8.93 11.93 -29.65
#